data_c2b2f79f7ef07b30833084a78d67a502
#
_entry.id   c2b2f79f7ef07b30833084a78d67a502
#
_cell.length_a   1.000
_cell.length_b   1.000
_cell.length_c   1.000
_cell.angle_alpha   90.00
_cell.angle_beta   90.00
_cell.angle_gamma   90.00
#
_symmetry.space_group_name_H-M   'P 1'
#
loop_
_entity.id
_entity.type
_entity.pdbx_description
1 polymer ?
#
loop_
_entity_poly.entity_id
_entity_poly.type
_entity_poly.pdbx_seq_one_letter_code
_entity_poly.pdbx_strand_id
1 'polypeptide(L)'
;MKKLISVEEAVAKVKDGMTVMIGGVLSNGTPNAIVNALAQSEVKNLILIVNDTAYPDKGCGQLIANKQVKKVIVSHIGTNPCTSEQMNSGELEIEFSPQGTLAERIRSGGAGLGGVLTPTGIGTLVAEGKQVLNIDGKDYLLEKPLRADVALIGASVGDES
;
A
#
# COMPACT_ATOMS: atom_id res chain seq x y z
N MET A 1 -21.07 -16.19 5.97
CA MET A 1 -19.58 -16.24 6.15
C MET A 1 -19.30 -15.92 7.63
N LYS A 2 -18.38 -16.64 8.30
CA LYS A 2 -17.97 -16.33 9.68
C LYS A 2 -17.31 -14.94 9.67
N LYS A 3 -17.86 -13.97 10.39
CA LYS A 3 -17.34 -12.59 10.41
C LYS A 3 -16.18 -12.44 11.41
N LEU A 4 -16.28 -13.09 12.57
CA LEU A 4 -15.21 -13.10 13.56
C LEU A 4 -14.27 -14.29 13.30
N ILE A 5 -12.99 -14.01 13.08
CA ILE A 5 -11.95 -15.01 12.84
C ILE A 5 -10.72 -14.71 13.70
N SER A 6 -9.85 -15.70 13.91
CA SER A 6 -8.60 -15.50 14.63
C SER A 6 -7.56 -14.77 13.77
N VAL A 7 -6.47 -14.31 14.41
CA VAL A 7 -5.32 -13.70 13.70
C VAL A 7 -4.71 -14.70 12.73
N GLU A 8 -4.56 -15.97 13.14
CA GLU A 8 -4.02 -17.05 12.32
C GLU A 8 -4.91 -17.33 11.10
N GLU A 9 -6.23 -17.39 11.32
CA GLU A 9 -7.20 -17.54 10.22
C GLU A 9 -7.16 -16.35 9.24
N ALA A 10 -6.89 -15.13 9.74
CA ALA A 10 -6.75 -13.94 8.91
C ALA A 10 -5.45 -13.97 8.09
N VAL A 11 -4.31 -14.28 8.72
CA VAL A 11 -3.01 -14.41 8.05
C VAL A 11 -3.05 -15.52 7.00
N ALA A 12 -3.72 -16.64 7.30
CA ALA A 12 -3.87 -17.75 6.34
C ALA A 12 -4.62 -17.38 5.04
N LYS A 13 -5.31 -16.23 4.99
CA LYS A 13 -5.94 -15.71 3.77
C LYS A 13 -4.96 -14.98 2.86
N VAL A 14 -3.83 -14.50 3.38
CA VAL A 14 -2.78 -13.85 2.59
C VAL A 14 -1.88 -14.92 1.98
N LYS A 15 -1.67 -14.86 0.68
CA LYS A 15 -0.85 -15.82 -0.08
C LYS A 15 0.27 -15.09 -0.83
N ASP A 16 1.25 -15.86 -1.28
CA ASP A 16 2.34 -15.36 -2.11
C ASP A 16 1.83 -14.59 -3.32
N GLY A 17 2.46 -13.46 -3.57
CA GLY A 17 2.18 -12.62 -4.73
C GLY A 17 0.93 -11.74 -4.60
N MET A 18 0.13 -11.88 -3.55
CA MET A 18 -1.06 -11.05 -3.35
C MET A 18 -0.75 -9.58 -3.17
N THR A 19 -1.70 -8.75 -3.59
CA THR A 19 -1.73 -7.32 -3.28
C THR A 19 -2.46 -7.11 -1.95
N VAL A 20 -1.80 -6.47 -1.00
CA VAL A 20 -2.31 -6.21 0.35
C VAL A 20 -2.31 -4.72 0.64
N MET A 21 -3.47 -4.16 0.96
CA MET A 21 -3.58 -2.80 1.52
C MET A 21 -3.44 -2.87 3.04
N ILE A 22 -2.60 -1.99 3.61
CA ILE A 22 -2.44 -1.89 5.07
C ILE A 22 -2.65 -0.44 5.48
N GLY A 23 -3.63 -0.21 6.35
CA GLY A 23 -3.92 1.11 6.91
C GLY A 23 -2.89 1.52 7.97
N GLY A 24 -2.90 2.81 8.29
CA GLY A 24 -2.03 3.41 9.31
C GLY A 24 -0.94 4.31 8.74
N VAL A 25 -0.28 5.05 9.63
CA VAL A 25 0.87 5.91 9.34
C VAL A 25 1.93 5.69 10.43
N LEU A 26 3.16 5.36 10.04
CA LEU A 26 4.29 5.09 10.96
C LEU A 26 3.91 4.06 12.05
N SER A 27 3.14 3.04 11.69
CA SER A 27 2.59 2.02 12.60
C SER A 27 1.44 2.48 13.51
N ASN A 28 1.05 3.76 13.50
CA ASN A 28 -0.13 4.23 14.21
C ASN A 28 -1.40 3.92 13.41
N GLY A 29 -2.41 3.33 14.07
CA GLY A 29 -3.64 2.89 13.39
C GLY A 29 -3.47 1.65 12.50
N THR A 30 -2.29 1.07 12.46
CA THR A 30 -2.02 -0.20 11.77
C THR A 30 -2.57 -1.37 12.58
N PRO A 31 -3.16 -2.41 11.95
CA PRO A 31 -3.60 -3.63 12.62
C PRO A 31 -2.40 -4.50 13.02
N ASN A 32 -1.60 -4.05 13.99
CA ASN A 32 -0.28 -4.60 14.31
C ASN A 32 -0.32 -6.09 14.66
N ALA A 33 -1.39 -6.60 15.29
CA ALA A 33 -1.49 -8.01 15.62
C ALA A 33 -1.41 -8.90 14.36
N ILE A 34 -2.18 -8.54 13.31
CA ILE A 34 -2.17 -9.28 12.04
C ILE A 34 -0.87 -9.05 11.27
N VAL A 35 -0.37 -7.81 11.23
CA VAL A 35 0.85 -7.48 10.50
C VAL A 35 2.07 -8.16 11.12
N ASN A 36 2.18 -8.22 12.45
CA ASN A 36 3.25 -8.94 13.15
C ASN A 36 3.19 -10.45 12.87
N ALA A 37 2.00 -11.04 12.90
CA ALA A 37 1.84 -12.46 12.58
C ALA A 37 2.16 -12.75 11.09
N LEU A 38 1.78 -11.86 10.18
CA LEU A 38 2.15 -11.97 8.76
C LEU A 38 3.67 -11.86 8.56
N ALA A 39 4.35 -10.98 9.31
CA ALA A 39 5.81 -10.86 9.27
C ALA A 39 6.55 -12.12 9.76
N GLN A 40 5.90 -12.94 10.59
CA GLN A 40 6.43 -14.24 11.06
C GLN A 40 6.06 -15.40 10.13
N SER A 41 5.25 -15.18 9.12
CA SER A 41 4.85 -16.21 8.16
C SER A 41 5.87 -16.37 7.02
N GLU A 42 5.74 -17.46 6.26
CA GLU A 42 6.57 -17.75 5.08
C GLU A 42 6.08 -17.04 3.80
N VAL A 43 5.02 -16.23 3.89
CA VAL A 43 4.43 -15.54 2.73
C VAL A 43 5.44 -14.56 2.11
N LYS A 44 5.57 -14.59 0.77
CA LYS A 44 6.55 -13.81 0.02
C LYS A 44 5.95 -13.14 -1.23
N ASN A 45 6.76 -12.29 -1.84
CA ASN A 45 6.43 -11.61 -3.10
C ASN A 45 5.17 -10.75 -3.02
N LEU A 46 4.84 -10.22 -1.84
CA LEU A 46 3.68 -9.35 -1.66
C LEU A 46 3.84 -8.04 -2.46
N ILE A 47 2.70 -7.50 -2.89
CA ILE A 47 2.59 -6.13 -3.37
C ILE A 47 1.86 -5.35 -2.26
N LEU A 48 2.51 -4.36 -1.67
CA LEU A 48 1.89 -3.54 -0.65
C LEU A 48 1.35 -2.24 -1.23
N ILE A 49 0.18 -1.82 -0.72
CA ILE A 49 -0.36 -0.48 -0.91
C ILE A 49 -0.49 0.13 0.48
N VAL A 50 0.36 1.11 0.78
CA VAL A 50 0.53 1.68 2.12
C VAL A 50 0.79 3.18 2.06
N ASN A 51 0.51 3.91 3.13
CA ASN A 51 0.83 5.34 3.22
C ASN A 51 2.35 5.59 3.28
N ASP A 52 3.03 4.80 4.10
CA ASP A 52 4.48 4.83 4.30
C ASP A 52 5.00 3.42 4.61
N THR A 53 6.31 3.25 4.64
CA THR A 53 6.97 1.97 4.94
C THR A 53 7.35 1.81 6.41
N ALA A 54 6.75 2.60 7.30
CA ALA A 54 6.95 2.59 8.75
C ALA A 54 8.44 2.56 9.17
N TYR A 55 8.79 1.70 10.12
CA TYR A 55 10.17 1.45 10.56
C TYR A 55 10.51 -0.03 10.38
N PRO A 56 11.81 -0.41 10.33
CA PRO A 56 12.19 -1.81 10.09
C PRO A 56 11.61 -2.82 11.09
N ASP A 57 11.35 -2.37 12.31
CA ASP A 57 10.88 -3.19 13.44
C ASP A 57 9.38 -3.01 13.75
N LYS A 58 8.64 -2.21 12.97
CA LYS A 58 7.23 -1.87 13.27
C LYS A 58 6.36 -1.83 12.02
N GLY A 59 5.10 -2.20 12.23
CA GLY A 59 4.08 -2.16 11.18
C GLY A 59 4.51 -2.89 9.92
N CYS A 60 4.12 -2.38 8.75
CA CYS A 60 4.46 -2.98 7.46
C CYS A 60 5.96 -2.97 7.14
N GLY A 61 6.76 -2.17 7.84
CA GLY A 61 8.21 -2.13 7.66
C GLY A 61 8.90 -3.45 7.98
N GLN A 62 8.35 -4.26 8.89
CA GLN A 62 8.85 -5.61 9.18
C GLN A 62 8.78 -6.52 7.95
N LEU A 63 7.71 -6.43 7.15
CA LEU A 63 7.55 -7.22 5.92
C LEU A 63 8.63 -6.88 4.89
N ILE A 64 9.03 -5.60 4.83
CA ILE A 64 10.11 -5.14 3.95
C ILE A 64 11.46 -5.61 4.49
N ALA A 65 11.73 -5.43 5.78
CA ALA A 65 12.98 -5.88 6.41
C ALA A 65 13.19 -7.40 6.22
N ASN A 66 12.10 -8.19 6.27
CA ASN A 66 12.11 -9.64 6.05
C ASN A 66 12.15 -10.04 4.56
N LYS A 67 12.21 -9.08 3.62
CA LYS A 67 12.19 -9.34 2.16
C LYS A 67 10.95 -10.15 1.70
N GLN A 68 9.81 -9.91 2.34
CA GLN A 68 8.53 -10.53 1.98
C GLN A 68 7.79 -9.75 0.87
N VAL A 69 8.28 -8.56 0.52
CA VAL A 69 7.64 -7.62 -0.42
C VAL A 69 8.47 -7.50 -1.68
N LYS A 70 7.83 -7.65 -2.84
CA LYS A 70 8.47 -7.42 -4.15
C LYS A 70 8.18 -6.04 -4.73
N LYS A 71 7.05 -5.43 -4.34
CA LYS A 71 6.65 -4.10 -4.80
C LYS A 71 5.90 -3.36 -3.69
N VAL A 72 6.12 -2.06 -3.58
CA VAL A 72 5.30 -1.20 -2.72
C VAL A 72 4.81 0.02 -3.48
N ILE A 73 3.52 0.31 -3.37
CA ILE A 73 2.87 1.53 -3.85
C ILE A 73 2.67 2.41 -2.61
N VAL A 74 3.32 3.56 -2.59
CA VAL A 74 3.54 4.29 -1.33
C VAL A 74 3.69 5.79 -1.56
N SER A 75 3.37 6.61 -0.56
CA SER A 75 3.62 8.04 -0.61
C SER A 75 4.97 8.45 0.01
N HIS A 76 5.49 7.68 0.97
CA HIS A 76 6.70 8.04 1.72
C HIS A 76 7.50 6.80 2.17
N ILE A 77 8.84 6.86 2.02
CA ILE A 77 9.76 5.77 2.41
C ILE A 77 10.88 6.20 3.36
N GLY A 78 10.98 7.48 3.68
CA GLY A 78 12.15 8.09 4.34
C GLY A 78 12.43 7.64 5.77
N THR A 79 11.52 6.91 6.42
CA THR A 79 11.68 6.42 7.80
C THR A 79 12.19 4.99 7.89
N ASN A 80 12.27 4.28 6.77
CA ASN A 80 12.70 2.89 6.73
C ASN A 80 13.93 2.72 5.82
N PRO A 81 15.14 2.64 6.37
CA PRO A 81 16.37 2.48 5.59
C PRO A 81 16.39 1.20 4.76
N CYS A 82 15.79 0.10 5.25
CA CYS A 82 15.70 -1.16 4.49
C CYS A 82 14.94 -0.97 3.18
N THR A 83 13.94 -0.07 3.14
CA THR A 83 13.22 0.24 1.90
C THR A 83 14.14 0.90 0.89
N SER A 84 14.91 1.91 1.32
CA SER A 84 15.83 2.62 0.43
C SER A 84 16.97 1.73 -0.06
N GLU A 85 17.50 0.87 0.81
CA GLU A 85 18.54 -0.10 0.45
C GLU A 85 18.05 -1.10 -0.59
N GLN A 86 16.87 -1.71 -0.38
CA GLN A 86 16.29 -2.69 -1.31
C GLN A 86 15.84 -2.03 -2.63
N MET A 87 15.38 -0.78 -2.60
CA MET A 87 15.09 -0.01 -3.81
C MET A 87 16.36 0.20 -4.63
N ASN A 88 17.45 0.65 -3.99
CA ASN A 88 18.72 0.94 -4.67
C ASN A 88 19.40 -0.33 -5.21
N SER A 89 19.24 -1.47 -4.55
CA SER A 89 19.74 -2.77 -5.04
C SER A 89 18.88 -3.41 -6.12
N GLY A 90 17.66 -2.86 -6.37
CA GLY A 90 16.69 -3.43 -7.31
C GLY A 90 15.92 -4.65 -6.78
N GLU A 91 16.05 -4.96 -5.49
CA GLU A 91 15.30 -6.05 -4.84
C GLU A 91 13.83 -5.70 -4.59
N LEU A 92 13.52 -4.40 -4.42
CA LEU A 92 12.18 -3.90 -4.13
C LEU A 92 11.77 -2.85 -5.17
N GLU A 93 10.69 -3.10 -5.89
CA GLU A 93 10.08 -2.12 -6.78
C GLU A 93 9.29 -1.08 -5.97
N ILE A 94 9.55 0.21 -6.21
CA ILE A 94 8.82 1.31 -5.58
C ILE A 94 8.00 2.06 -6.63
N GLU A 95 6.70 2.18 -6.38
CA GLU A 95 5.80 3.06 -7.11
C GLU A 95 5.38 4.21 -6.20
N PHE A 96 5.93 5.40 -6.44
CA PHE A 96 5.53 6.59 -5.68
C PHE A 96 4.17 7.11 -6.14
N SER A 97 3.30 7.33 -5.16
CA SER A 97 1.99 7.94 -5.36
C SER A 97 1.80 9.02 -4.29
N PRO A 98 1.71 10.31 -4.65
CA PRO A 98 1.48 11.37 -3.67
C PRO A 98 0.27 11.05 -2.78
N GLN A 99 0.32 11.40 -1.49
CA GLN A 99 -0.65 10.88 -0.50
C GLN A 99 -2.12 11.11 -0.88
N GLY A 100 -2.49 12.31 -1.32
CA GLY A 100 -3.85 12.57 -1.79
C GLY A 100 -4.22 11.72 -3.02
N THR A 101 -3.29 11.56 -3.95
CA THR A 101 -3.46 10.70 -5.13
C THR A 101 -3.62 9.23 -4.73
N LEU A 102 -2.81 8.74 -3.80
CA LEU A 102 -2.91 7.37 -3.27
C LEU A 102 -4.31 7.10 -2.71
N ALA A 103 -4.82 8.01 -1.86
CA ALA A 103 -6.15 7.90 -1.27
C ALA A 103 -7.25 7.87 -2.34
N GLU A 104 -7.18 8.77 -3.32
CA GLU A 104 -8.17 8.83 -4.41
C GLU A 104 -8.09 7.63 -5.36
N ARG A 105 -6.90 7.10 -5.63
CA ARG A 105 -6.73 5.86 -6.40
C ARG A 105 -7.38 4.66 -5.69
N ILE A 106 -7.22 4.57 -4.37
CA ILE A 106 -7.88 3.53 -3.54
C ILE A 106 -9.40 3.74 -3.57
N ARG A 107 -9.86 4.97 -3.32
CA ARG A 107 -11.29 5.31 -3.34
C ARG A 107 -11.93 4.99 -4.69
N SER A 108 -11.28 5.37 -5.80
CA SER A 108 -11.79 5.09 -7.14
C SER A 108 -11.84 3.60 -7.44
N GLY A 109 -10.88 2.82 -6.96
CA GLY A 109 -10.88 1.36 -7.06
C GLY A 109 -12.09 0.74 -6.36
N GLY A 110 -12.39 1.17 -5.14
CA GLY A 110 -13.56 0.73 -4.38
C GLY A 110 -14.90 1.17 -4.99
N ALA A 111 -14.94 2.36 -5.58
CA ALA A 111 -16.13 2.90 -6.24
C ALA A 111 -16.38 2.36 -7.67
N GLY A 112 -15.48 1.53 -8.21
CA GLY A 112 -15.58 1.02 -9.58
C GLY A 112 -15.29 2.05 -10.67
N LEU A 113 -14.64 3.17 -10.33
CA LEU A 113 -14.25 4.21 -11.28
C LEU A 113 -13.01 3.79 -12.08
N GLY A 114 -12.87 4.33 -13.31
CA GLY A 114 -11.75 4.03 -14.21
C GLY A 114 -10.44 4.72 -13.83
N GLY A 115 -10.44 5.64 -12.88
CA GLY A 115 -9.29 6.40 -12.42
C GLY A 115 -9.67 7.75 -11.87
N VAL A 116 -8.66 8.56 -11.55
CA VAL A 116 -8.81 9.95 -11.10
C VAL A 116 -7.89 10.87 -11.87
N LEU A 117 -8.30 12.13 -11.99
CA LEU A 117 -7.50 13.17 -12.60
C LEU A 117 -6.94 14.08 -11.51
N THR A 118 -5.64 14.31 -11.53
CA THR A 118 -4.96 15.18 -10.57
C THR A 118 -3.86 16.00 -11.24
N PRO A 119 -3.68 17.28 -10.88
CA PRO A 119 -2.53 18.05 -11.32
C PRO A 119 -1.26 17.73 -10.54
N THR A 120 -1.38 16.98 -9.43
CA THR A 120 -0.24 16.63 -8.56
C THR A 120 0.70 15.69 -9.28
N GLY A 121 1.97 16.04 -9.31
CA GLY A 121 3.03 15.24 -9.94
C GLY A 121 3.34 15.63 -11.39
N ILE A 122 2.60 16.53 -12.03
CA ILE A 122 2.95 17.08 -13.35
C ILE A 122 4.36 17.67 -13.31
N GLY A 123 5.20 17.31 -14.30
CA GLY A 123 6.58 17.76 -14.39
C GLY A 123 7.57 17.10 -13.42
N THR A 124 7.16 16.02 -12.76
CA THR A 124 8.02 15.22 -11.87
C THR A 124 8.11 13.77 -12.33
N LEU A 125 8.98 12.97 -11.72
CA LEU A 125 9.09 11.51 -11.93
C LEU A 125 7.74 10.78 -11.77
N VAL A 126 6.82 11.32 -10.97
CA VAL A 126 5.47 10.75 -10.80
C VAL A 126 4.67 10.74 -12.10
N ALA A 127 4.95 11.66 -13.02
CA ALA A 127 4.24 11.77 -14.30
C ALA A 127 4.77 10.78 -15.36
N GLU A 128 5.95 10.20 -15.16
CA GLU A 128 6.57 9.35 -16.17
C GLU A 128 5.70 8.14 -16.52
N GLY A 129 5.49 7.92 -17.82
CA GLY A 129 4.67 6.84 -18.35
C GLY A 129 3.16 6.97 -18.12
N LYS A 130 2.69 8.10 -17.55
CA LYS A 130 1.27 8.34 -17.31
C LYS A 130 0.67 9.24 -18.39
N GLN A 131 -0.62 9.06 -18.65
CA GLN A 131 -1.36 9.89 -19.59
C GLN A 131 -1.63 11.27 -18.98
N VAL A 132 -1.32 12.31 -19.74
CA VAL A 132 -1.69 13.70 -19.42
C VAL A 132 -2.91 14.10 -20.24
N LEU A 133 -3.89 14.70 -19.59
CA LEU A 133 -5.11 15.23 -20.22
C LEU A 133 -5.21 16.72 -19.94
N ASN A 134 -5.39 17.52 -21.00
CA ASN A 134 -5.65 18.95 -20.85
C ASN A 134 -7.17 19.17 -20.75
N ILE A 135 -7.61 19.80 -19.69
CA ILE A 135 -9.01 20.15 -19.46
C ILE A 135 -9.06 21.65 -19.13
N ASP A 136 -9.73 22.40 -19.97
CA ASP A 136 -9.90 23.86 -19.83
C ASP A 136 -8.54 24.60 -19.66
N GLY A 137 -7.51 24.18 -20.41
CA GLY A 137 -6.18 24.77 -20.38
C GLY A 137 -5.31 24.35 -19.20
N LYS A 138 -5.76 23.40 -18.38
CA LYS A 138 -5.00 22.85 -17.25
C LYS A 138 -4.67 21.38 -17.47
N ASP A 139 -3.42 21.01 -17.23
CA ASP A 139 -2.98 19.63 -17.37
C ASP A 139 -3.25 18.79 -16.11
N TYR A 140 -3.66 17.54 -16.33
CA TYR A 140 -3.95 16.56 -15.31
C TYR A 140 -3.31 15.23 -15.69
N LEU A 141 -2.77 14.51 -14.68
CA LEU A 141 -2.41 13.10 -14.82
C LEU A 141 -3.65 12.23 -14.66
N LEU A 142 -3.80 11.24 -15.51
CA LEU A 142 -4.74 10.13 -15.30
C LEU A 142 -4.07 9.08 -14.42
N GLU A 143 -4.52 8.99 -13.19
CA GLU A 143 -4.08 8.00 -12.21
C GLU A 143 -5.03 6.81 -12.20
N LYS A 144 -4.49 5.61 -12.43
CA LYS A 144 -5.27 4.37 -12.44
C LYS A 144 -5.74 4.00 -11.03
N PRO A 145 -6.94 3.40 -10.89
CA PRO A 145 -7.44 2.97 -9.60
C PRO A 145 -6.55 1.87 -8.99
N LEU A 146 -6.52 1.79 -7.67
CA LEU A 146 -5.85 0.72 -6.94
C LEU A 146 -6.86 -0.25 -6.35
N ARG A 147 -6.57 -1.53 -6.48
CA ARG A 147 -7.34 -2.63 -5.89
C ARG A 147 -6.38 -3.58 -5.20
N ALA A 148 -6.86 -4.30 -4.20
CA ALA A 148 -6.10 -5.30 -3.49
C ALA A 148 -6.92 -6.58 -3.32
N ASP A 149 -6.23 -7.71 -3.12
CA ASP A 149 -6.85 -8.99 -2.78
C ASP A 149 -7.34 -8.98 -1.34
N VAL A 150 -6.59 -8.30 -0.45
CA VAL A 150 -6.87 -8.18 0.98
C VAL A 150 -6.59 -6.76 1.46
N ALA A 151 -7.47 -6.24 2.33
CA ALA A 151 -7.23 -5.00 3.07
C ALA A 151 -7.18 -5.26 4.57
N LEU A 152 -6.13 -4.78 5.24
CA LEU A 152 -5.93 -4.87 6.68
C LEU A 152 -6.09 -3.48 7.29
N ILE A 153 -7.13 -3.30 8.10
CA ILE A 153 -7.50 -2.00 8.69
C ILE A 153 -7.59 -2.16 10.21
N GLY A 154 -6.93 -1.25 10.94
CA GLY A 154 -7.04 -1.15 12.38
C GLY A 154 -8.31 -0.39 12.79
N ALA A 155 -8.98 -0.87 13.84
CA ALA A 155 -10.12 -0.19 14.44
C ALA A 155 -10.04 -0.33 15.98
N SER A 156 -10.59 0.67 16.68
CA SER A 156 -10.67 0.65 18.15
C SER A 156 -11.89 -0.12 18.64
N VAL A 157 -12.94 -0.17 17.84
CA VAL A 157 -14.21 -0.85 18.16
C VAL A 157 -14.75 -1.49 16.89
N GLY A 158 -15.29 -2.69 17.02
CA GLY A 158 -15.98 -3.40 15.95
C GLY A 158 -17.19 -4.14 16.49
N ASP A 159 -18.15 -4.43 15.64
CA ASP A 159 -19.29 -5.30 15.94
C ASP A 159 -19.40 -6.43 14.91
N GLU A 160 -20.28 -7.38 15.17
CA GLU A 160 -20.51 -8.54 14.30
C GLU A 160 -21.66 -8.35 13.30
N SER A 161 -22.29 -7.16 13.26
CA SER A 161 -23.42 -6.86 12.38
C SER A 161 -23.08 -6.66 10.90
#